data_9bd9646cba3fb8f6ec0b8931cccd4ed2
#
_entry.id   9bd9646cba3fb8f6ec0b8931cccd4ed2
#
_cell.length_a   1.000
_cell.length_b   1.000
_cell.length_c   1.000
_cell.angle_alpha   90.00
_cell.angle_beta   90.00
_cell.angle_gamma   90.00
#
_symmetry.space_group_name_H-M   'P 1'
#
loop_
_entity.id
_entity.type
_entity.pdbx_description
1 polymer ?
#
loop_
_entity_poly.entity_id
_entity_poly.type
_entity_poly.pdbx_seq_one_letter_code
_entity_poly.pdbx_strand_id
1 'polypeptide(L)'
;MIINYLKISLKVILGCIEFFIAFISTYLTIALWGMAIHIGTYIPTKNGVEIFMKSDGVHTDFVLPVKTSTKDWSKTFLRSYTKSNDSTKQHISIGWGDQGFFLNTPQWSDLTFETAFNAAFYRGKSAIHTNYILEKDILDNKKRLVISKRQYQLLCTYIEKSIVYNSNHSIAVIPNRGYWDNDCFYQSKGSYGLFSTCNSWINSGLIAANLQACLWTPFNSGIFANY
;
A
#
# COMPACT_ATOMS: atom_id res chain seq x y z
N MET A 1 -38.55 -37.87 -5.93
CA MET A 1 -37.06 -37.86 -5.97
C MET A 1 -36.53 -36.49 -6.33
N ILE A 2 -36.87 -35.88 -7.47
CA ILE A 2 -36.42 -34.56 -7.95
C ILE A 2 -36.65 -33.43 -6.91
N ILE A 3 -37.84 -33.34 -6.30
CA ILE A 3 -38.19 -32.32 -5.31
C ILE A 3 -37.28 -32.39 -4.08
N ASN A 4 -36.84 -33.57 -3.66
CA ASN A 4 -35.92 -33.69 -2.50
C ASN A 4 -34.51 -33.22 -2.84
N TYR A 5 -34.02 -33.49 -4.08
CA TYR A 5 -32.73 -32.94 -4.54
C TYR A 5 -32.76 -31.42 -4.63
N LEU A 6 -33.84 -30.83 -5.16
CA LEU A 6 -34.03 -29.38 -5.22
C LEU A 6 -34.01 -28.73 -3.80
N LYS A 7 -34.68 -29.34 -2.82
CA LYS A 7 -34.70 -28.88 -1.44
C LYS A 7 -33.31 -28.96 -0.77
N ILE A 8 -32.56 -30.03 -1.05
CA ILE A 8 -31.20 -30.22 -0.53
C ILE A 8 -30.27 -29.18 -1.17
N SER A 9 -30.31 -28.99 -2.49
CA SER A 9 -29.51 -28.00 -3.20
C SER A 9 -29.79 -26.59 -2.71
N LEU A 10 -31.05 -26.23 -2.48
CA LEU A 10 -31.42 -24.92 -1.94
C LEU A 10 -30.88 -24.71 -0.52
N LYS A 11 -30.94 -25.71 0.35
CA LYS A 11 -30.36 -25.61 1.72
C LYS A 11 -28.85 -25.43 1.69
N VAL A 12 -28.15 -26.14 0.77
CA VAL A 12 -26.70 -25.98 0.61
C VAL A 12 -26.36 -24.57 0.12
N ILE A 13 -27.08 -24.06 -0.87
CA ILE A 13 -26.87 -22.70 -1.39
C ILE A 13 -27.10 -21.65 -0.28
N LEU A 14 -28.22 -21.77 0.48
CA LEU A 14 -28.49 -20.86 1.58
C LEU A 14 -27.40 -20.92 2.66
N GLY A 15 -26.96 -22.13 3.03
CA GLY A 15 -25.86 -22.29 4.00
C GLY A 15 -24.53 -21.68 3.53
N CYS A 16 -24.21 -21.77 2.23
CA CYS A 16 -23.05 -21.08 1.66
C CYS A 16 -23.19 -19.56 1.72
N ILE A 17 -24.39 -19.04 1.44
CA ILE A 17 -24.65 -17.59 1.52
C ILE A 17 -24.54 -17.11 2.97
N GLU A 18 -25.14 -17.81 3.94
CA GLU A 18 -25.05 -17.48 5.35
C GLU A 18 -23.60 -17.50 5.86
N PHE A 19 -22.83 -18.53 5.47
CA PHE A 19 -21.41 -18.61 5.80
C PHE A 19 -20.62 -17.42 5.22
N PHE A 20 -20.89 -17.05 3.98
CA PHE A 20 -20.21 -15.93 3.33
C PHE A 20 -20.55 -14.59 3.98
N ILE A 21 -21.83 -14.37 4.35
CA ILE A 21 -22.27 -13.17 5.09
C ILE A 21 -21.60 -13.13 6.46
N ALA A 22 -21.58 -14.23 7.19
CA ALA A 22 -20.93 -14.32 8.49
C ALA A 22 -19.42 -14.03 8.40
N PHE A 23 -18.75 -14.58 7.38
CA PHE A 23 -17.33 -14.30 7.11
C PHE A 23 -17.07 -12.82 6.87
N ILE A 24 -17.81 -12.18 5.95
CA ILE A 24 -17.68 -10.76 5.66
C ILE A 24 -17.98 -9.92 6.90
N SER A 25 -19.05 -10.22 7.62
CA SER A 25 -19.42 -9.47 8.84
C SER A 25 -18.33 -9.56 9.91
N THR A 26 -17.76 -10.75 10.11
CA THR A 26 -16.65 -10.97 11.04
C THR A 26 -15.41 -10.18 10.60
N TYR A 27 -15.04 -10.24 9.32
CA TYR A 27 -13.91 -9.50 8.76
C TYR A 27 -14.09 -7.99 8.97
N LEU A 28 -15.26 -7.44 8.63
CA LEU A 28 -15.56 -6.02 8.81
C LEU A 28 -15.54 -5.61 10.28
N THR A 29 -16.06 -6.46 11.16
CA THR A 29 -16.02 -6.22 12.62
C THR A 29 -14.59 -6.14 13.12
N ILE A 30 -13.71 -7.09 12.73
CA ILE A 30 -12.29 -7.07 13.09
C ILE A 30 -11.60 -5.82 12.52
N ALA A 31 -11.91 -5.43 11.28
CA ALA A 31 -11.37 -4.24 10.67
C ALA A 31 -11.77 -2.96 11.42
N LEU A 32 -13.06 -2.81 11.76
CA LEU A 32 -13.55 -1.67 12.52
C LEU A 32 -12.92 -1.58 13.91
N TRP A 33 -12.81 -2.71 14.61
CA TRP A 33 -12.12 -2.76 15.91
C TRP A 33 -10.62 -2.41 15.78
N GLY A 34 -9.95 -2.97 14.78
CA GLY A 34 -8.54 -2.65 14.51
C GLY A 34 -8.33 -1.17 14.23
N MET A 35 -9.25 -0.54 13.50
CA MET A 35 -9.23 0.90 13.19
C MET A 35 -9.53 1.77 14.41
N ALA A 36 -10.40 1.32 15.32
CA ALA A 36 -10.79 2.07 16.52
C ALA A 36 -9.69 2.09 17.60
N ILE A 37 -8.78 1.12 17.59
CA ILE A 37 -7.67 1.06 18.55
C ILE A 37 -6.46 1.79 17.97
N HIS A 38 -6.13 2.95 18.56
CA HIS A 38 -5.01 3.78 18.15
C HIS A 38 -3.72 3.36 18.87
N ILE A 39 -2.61 3.33 18.14
CA ILE A 39 -1.26 3.01 18.63
C ILE A 39 -0.38 4.24 18.38
N GLY A 40 0.44 4.59 19.37
CA GLY A 40 1.36 5.73 19.28
C GLY A 40 0.65 7.07 19.29
N THR A 41 1.43 8.11 19.11
CA THR A 41 0.97 9.50 19.04
C THR A 41 1.74 10.24 17.96
N TYR A 42 1.09 11.19 17.30
CA TYR A 42 1.76 12.10 16.37
C TYR A 42 1.88 13.49 16.98
N ILE A 43 3.12 13.93 17.12
CA ILE A 43 3.46 15.30 17.51
C ILE A 43 4.39 15.87 16.45
N PRO A 44 3.98 16.93 15.72
CA PRO A 44 4.82 17.55 14.69
C PRO A 44 6.18 17.96 15.26
N THR A 45 7.25 17.58 14.60
CA THR A 45 8.62 17.88 15.03
C THR A 45 9.10 19.18 14.40
N LYS A 46 9.47 20.17 15.21
CA LYS A 46 10.08 21.41 14.71
C LYS A 46 11.36 21.07 13.92
N ASN A 47 11.48 21.59 12.69
CA ASN A 47 12.61 21.32 11.78
C ASN A 47 12.79 19.81 11.46
N GLY A 48 11.70 19.04 11.47
CA GLY A 48 11.69 17.63 11.08
C GLY A 48 11.72 17.42 9.57
N VAL A 49 11.57 16.18 9.16
CA VAL A 49 11.40 15.80 7.76
C VAL A 49 9.93 15.84 7.42
N GLU A 50 9.59 16.55 6.36
CA GLU A 50 8.23 16.59 5.84
C GLU A 50 7.98 15.38 4.96
N ILE A 51 6.89 14.70 5.22
CA ILE A 51 6.38 13.58 4.43
C ILE A 51 4.88 13.74 4.21
N PHE A 52 4.35 13.03 3.23
CA PHE A 52 2.89 12.99 3.04
C PHE A 52 2.41 11.56 2.92
N MET A 53 1.16 11.34 3.25
CA MET A 53 0.39 10.18 2.83
C MET A 53 -0.62 10.65 1.79
N LYS A 54 -0.62 10.04 0.62
CA LYS A 54 -1.52 10.36 -0.49
C LYS A 54 -2.43 9.17 -0.75
N SER A 55 -3.72 9.42 -0.97
CA SER A 55 -4.69 8.37 -1.32
C SER A 55 -5.48 8.75 -2.57
N ASP A 56 -5.82 7.75 -3.37
CA ASP A 56 -6.80 7.85 -4.46
C ASP A 56 -8.23 7.45 -4.04
N GLY A 57 -8.45 7.25 -2.73
CA GLY A 57 -9.72 6.79 -2.14
C GLY A 57 -9.71 5.32 -1.75
N VAL A 58 -8.87 4.51 -2.36
CA VAL A 58 -8.72 3.06 -2.07
C VAL A 58 -7.29 2.70 -1.69
N HIS A 59 -6.33 3.15 -2.48
CA HIS A 59 -4.90 2.92 -2.28
C HIS A 59 -4.24 4.10 -1.58
N THR A 60 -3.20 3.83 -0.79
CA THR A 60 -2.42 4.87 -0.11
C THR A 60 -0.93 4.66 -0.36
N ASP A 61 -0.22 5.77 -0.62
CA ASP A 61 1.23 5.85 -0.76
C ASP A 61 1.85 6.71 0.32
N PHE A 62 3.09 6.42 0.70
CA PHE A 62 3.98 7.42 1.30
C PHE A 62 4.55 8.30 0.20
N VAL A 63 4.53 9.62 0.41
CA VAL A 63 5.24 10.59 -0.44
C VAL A 63 6.35 11.21 0.39
N LEU A 64 7.58 10.97 -0.04
CA LEU A 64 8.80 11.27 0.69
C LEU A 64 9.69 12.22 -0.11
N PRO A 65 10.50 13.09 0.54
CA PRO A 65 11.55 13.81 -0.14
C PRO A 65 12.52 12.83 -0.80
N VAL A 66 12.87 13.05 -2.07
CA VAL A 66 13.85 12.21 -2.79
C VAL A 66 15.17 12.15 -2.05
N LYS A 67 15.63 13.30 -1.51
CA LYS A 67 16.90 13.40 -0.81
C LYS A 67 16.77 14.17 0.49
N THR A 68 17.29 13.59 1.56
CA THR A 68 17.46 14.20 2.88
C THR A 68 18.87 13.91 3.38
N SER A 69 19.23 14.45 4.55
CA SER A 69 20.48 14.06 5.23
C SER A 69 20.49 12.58 5.69
N THR A 70 19.32 11.96 5.80
CA THR A 70 19.16 10.57 6.29
C THR A 70 19.12 9.57 5.16
N LYS A 71 18.46 9.90 4.05
CA LYS A 71 18.22 8.98 2.94
C LYS A 71 18.22 9.70 1.60
N ASP A 72 18.80 9.05 0.60
CA ASP A 72 18.74 9.44 -0.81
C ASP A 72 18.06 8.30 -1.60
N TRP A 73 16.75 8.45 -1.84
CA TRP A 73 15.93 7.46 -2.54
C TRP A 73 16.32 7.32 -4.02
N SER A 74 16.93 8.35 -4.63
CA SER A 74 17.38 8.26 -6.02
C SER A 74 18.52 7.26 -6.23
N LYS A 75 19.19 6.85 -5.14
CA LYS A 75 20.20 5.77 -5.16
C LYS A 75 19.59 4.38 -5.00
N THR A 76 18.38 4.29 -4.48
CA THR A 76 17.65 3.03 -4.31
C THR A 76 16.73 2.79 -5.52
N PHE A 77 15.90 3.75 -5.86
CA PHE A 77 14.98 3.73 -6.99
C PHE A 77 15.55 4.63 -8.09
N LEU A 78 16.43 4.07 -8.93
CA LEU A 78 17.13 4.88 -9.92
C LEU A 78 16.17 5.53 -10.92
N ARG A 79 16.35 6.83 -11.17
CA ARG A 79 15.55 7.57 -12.16
C ARG A 79 15.69 6.99 -13.56
N SER A 80 16.85 6.40 -13.88
CA SER A 80 17.09 5.73 -15.15
C SER A 80 16.19 4.52 -15.42
N TYR A 81 15.46 4.04 -14.41
CA TYR A 81 14.42 3.01 -14.58
C TYR A 81 13.06 3.59 -15.00
N THR A 82 12.88 4.91 -14.92
CA THR A 82 11.70 5.59 -15.44
C THR A 82 11.92 6.05 -16.87
N LYS A 83 10.85 6.26 -17.63
CA LYS A 83 10.95 6.70 -19.04
C LYS A 83 11.53 8.10 -19.18
N SER A 84 11.15 9.03 -18.28
CA SER A 84 11.56 10.43 -18.37
C SER A 84 12.95 10.71 -17.82
N ASN A 85 13.43 9.91 -16.86
CA ASN A 85 14.68 10.16 -16.10
C ASN A 85 14.76 11.61 -15.55
N ASP A 86 13.63 12.20 -15.18
CA ASP A 86 13.48 13.61 -14.79
C ASP A 86 14.07 13.88 -13.40
N SER A 87 15.14 14.65 -13.32
CA SER A 87 15.80 15.02 -12.07
C SER A 87 15.16 16.20 -11.32
N THR A 88 14.21 16.91 -11.93
CA THR A 88 13.57 18.10 -11.33
C THR A 88 12.57 17.75 -10.24
N LYS A 89 12.05 16.54 -10.23
CA LYS A 89 11.07 16.06 -9.25
C LYS A 89 11.71 15.77 -7.91
N GLN A 90 11.25 16.46 -6.86
CA GLN A 90 11.89 16.44 -5.54
C GLN A 90 11.21 15.48 -4.54
N HIS A 91 10.08 14.90 -4.90
CA HIS A 91 9.37 13.91 -4.09
C HIS A 91 9.25 12.58 -4.84
N ILE A 92 9.15 11.51 -4.06
CA ILE A 92 8.88 10.16 -4.54
C ILE A 92 7.68 9.59 -3.80
N SER A 93 6.66 9.17 -4.54
CA SER A 93 5.57 8.35 -4.03
C SER A 93 6.01 6.90 -3.98
N ILE A 94 5.74 6.19 -2.89
CA ILE A 94 6.10 4.79 -2.69
C ILE A 94 4.88 4.05 -2.15
N GLY A 95 4.33 3.18 -2.96
CA GLY A 95 3.22 2.28 -2.63
C GLY A 95 3.65 0.82 -2.66
N TRP A 96 2.92 -0.02 -1.95
CA TRP A 96 3.09 -1.46 -1.93
C TRP A 96 1.74 -2.13 -2.20
N GLY A 97 1.73 -3.20 -2.99
CA GLY A 97 0.48 -3.87 -3.31
C GLY A 97 0.67 -5.20 -4.03
N ASP A 98 -0.44 -5.81 -4.46
CA ASP A 98 -0.43 -7.02 -5.28
C ASP A 98 0.18 -6.73 -6.65
N GLN A 99 1.17 -7.54 -7.06
CA GLN A 99 1.85 -7.36 -8.33
C GLN A 99 0.92 -7.58 -9.51
N GLY A 100 0.06 -8.60 -9.45
CA GLY A 100 -0.88 -8.90 -10.52
C GLY A 100 -1.91 -7.79 -10.69
N PHE A 101 -2.43 -7.28 -9.59
CA PHE A 101 -3.34 -6.13 -9.58
C PHE A 101 -2.66 -4.89 -10.20
N PHE A 102 -1.51 -4.49 -9.72
CA PHE A 102 -0.77 -3.34 -10.25
C PHE A 102 -0.50 -3.44 -11.74
N LEU A 103 -0.08 -4.61 -12.22
CA LEU A 103 0.34 -4.76 -13.62
C LEU A 103 -0.83 -4.93 -14.60
N ASN A 104 -2.00 -5.35 -14.12
CA ASN A 104 -3.16 -5.66 -14.96
C ASN A 104 -4.35 -4.70 -14.77
N THR A 105 -4.26 -3.75 -13.80
CA THR A 105 -5.32 -2.81 -13.47
C THR A 105 -4.76 -1.37 -13.42
N PRO A 106 -4.29 -0.80 -14.54
CA PRO A 106 -3.75 0.56 -14.58
C PRO A 106 -4.79 1.62 -14.18
N GLN A 107 -6.06 1.34 -14.44
CA GLN A 107 -7.21 2.17 -14.06
C GLN A 107 -8.25 1.32 -13.32
N TRP A 108 -9.01 1.92 -12.43
CA TRP A 108 -10.08 1.23 -11.68
C TRP A 108 -11.14 0.62 -12.60
N SER A 109 -11.37 1.18 -13.79
CA SER A 109 -12.24 0.62 -14.82
C SER A 109 -11.78 -0.72 -15.36
N ASP A 110 -10.49 -1.04 -15.24
CA ASP A 110 -9.89 -2.28 -15.73
C ASP A 110 -10.01 -3.43 -14.72
N LEU A 111 -10.56 -3.14 -13.51
CA LEU A 111 -10.71 -4.11 -12.46
C LEU A 111 -11.69 -5.22 -12.84
N THR A 112 -11.19 -6.44 -12.92
CA THR A 112 -12.01 -7.65 -13.10
C THR A 112 -12.24 -8.35 -11.77
N PHE A 113 -13.33 -9.12 -11.67
CA PHE A 113 -13.60 -9.98 -10.51
C PHE A 113 -12.43 -10.94 -10.26
N GLU A 114 -11.86 -11.53 -11.33
CA GLU A 114 -10.74 -12.45 -11.23
C GLU A 114 -9.51 -11.79 -10.60
N THR A 115 -9.13 -10.58 -11.05
CA THR A 115 -8.00 -9.83 -10.49
C THR A 115 -8.21 -9.51 -9.02
N ALA A 116 -9.42 -9.04 -8.65
CA ALA A 116 -9.76 -8.75 -7.26
C ALA A 116 -9.75 -10.00 -6.38
N PHE A 117 -10.33 -11.10 -6.86
CA PHE A 117 -10.36 -12.37 -6.14
C PHE A 117 -8.95 -12.94 -5.93
N ASN A 118 -8.14 -12.94 -6.98
CA ASN A 118 -6.76 -13.42 -6.90
C ASN A 118 -5.93 -12.58 -5.92
N ALA A 119 -6.02 -11.25 -5.97
CA ALA A 119 -5.36 -10.38 -5.01
C ALA A 119 -5.81 -10.67 -3.57
N ALA A 120 -7.11 -10.89 -3.33
CA ALA A 120 -7.64 -11.13 -2.00
C ALA A 120 -7.25 -12.50 -1.42
N PHE A 121 -7.27 -13.57 -2.22
CA PHE A 121 -7.22 -14.96 -1.73
C PHE A 121 -5.99 -15.75 -2.13
N TYR A 122 -5.31 -15.43 -3.25
CA TYR A 122 -4.23 -16.26 -3.80
C TYR A 122 -2.83 -15.96 -3.24
N ARG A 123 -2.66 -14.97 -2.35
CA ARG A 123 -1.36 -14.58 -1.81
C ARG A 123 -0.30 -14.42 -2.90
N GLY A 124 -0.62 -13.61 -3.89
CA GLY A 124 0.25 -13.31 -5.03
C GLY A 124 1.56 -12.64 -4.62
N LYS A 125 2.47 -12.52 -5.57
CA LYS A 125 3.67 -11.70 -5.39
C LYS A 125 3.25 -10.25 -5.15
N SER A 126 3.99 -9.56 -4.30
CA SER A 126 3.82 -8.13 -4.11
C SER A 126 4.80 -7.33 -4.96
N ALA A 127 4.47 -6.07 -5.20
CA ALA A 127 5.33 -5.10 -5.85
C ALA A 127 5.34 -3.78 -5.09
N ILE A 128 6.46 -3.06 -5.22
CA ILE A 128 6.55 -1.64 -4.88
C ILE A 128 6.32 -0.86 -6.17
N HIS A 129 5.42 0.10 -6.14
CA HIS A 129 5.24 1.11 -7.15
C HIS A 129 5.86 2.42 -6.68
N THR A 130 6.70 3.04 -7.49
CA THR A 130 7.25 4.36 -7.19
C THR A 130 6.92 5.32 -8.30
N ASN A 131 6.68 6.59 -7.93
CA ASN A 131 6.49 7.67 -8.90
C ASN A 131 7.19 8.94 -8.42
N TYR A 132 8.09 9.49 -9.24
CA TYR A 132 8.71 10.78 -8.98
C TYR A 132 7.75 11.91 -9.32
N ILE A 133 7.51 12.82 -8.37
CA ILE A 133 6.51 13.88 -8.48
C ILE A 133 7.05 15.23 -8.00
N LEU A 134 6.46 16.32 -8.47
CA LEU A 134 6.67 17.65 -7.90
C LEU A 134 5.75 17.83 -6.70
N GLU A 135 6.12 18.66 -5.75
CA GLU A 135 5.31 18.95 -4.57
C GLU A 135 3.92 19.51 -4.93
N LYS A 136 3.85 20.35 -5.96
CA LYS A 136 2.58 20.89 -6.48
C LYS A 136 1.63 19.82 -7.03
N ASP A 137 2.15 18.64 -7.41
CA ASP A 137 1.37 17.53 -7.95
C ASP A 137 0.88 16.58 -6.84
N ILE A 138 1.24 16.86 -5.58
CA ILE A 138 0.66 16.18 -4.42
C ILE A 138 -0.74 16.75 -4.23
N LEU A 139 -1.74 16.11 -4.83
CA LEU A 139 -3.13 16.57 -4.90
C LEU A 139 -3.86 16.54 -3.54
N ASP A 140 -5.13 16.96 -3.53
CA ASP A 140 -5.92 17.30 -2.33
C ASP A 140 -6.11 16.17 -1.30
N ASN A 141 -6.12 14.92 -1.72
CA ASN A 141 -6.34 13.77 -0.83
C ASN A 141 -5.04 13.33 -0.14
N LYS A 142 -4.44 14.24 0.65
CA LYS A 142 -3.17 14.03 1.34
C LYS A 142 -3.24 14.39 2.81
N LYS A 143 -2.39 13.74 3.60
CA LYS A 143 -2.05 14.16 4.97
C LYS A 143 -0.58 14.52 5.04
N ARG A 144 -0.29 15.72 5.51
CA ARG A 144 1.07 16.24 5.69
C ARG A 144 1.55 15.98 7.12
N LEU A 145 2.72 15.39 7.25
CA LEU A 145 3.36 15.12 8.53
C LEU A 145 4.77 15.71 8.55
N VAL A 146 5.16 16.28 9.68
CA VAL A 146 6.54 16.68 9.94
C VAL A 146 7.09 15.83 11.07
N ILE A 147 7.95 14.88 10.73
CA ILE A 147 8.44 13.84 11.62
C ILE A 147 9.92 14.02 11.96
N SER A 148 10.35 13.50 13.11
CA SER A 148 11.75 13.58 13.50
C SER A 148 12.67 12.78 12.56
N LYS A 149 13.96 13.12 12.50
CA LYS A 149 14.95 12.37 11.74
C LYS A 149 14.98 10.89 12.14
N ARG A 150 14.77 10.58 13.42
CA ARG A 150 14.74 9.22 13.93
C ARG A 150 13.51 8.45 13.39
N GLN A 151 12.34 9.07 13.43
CA GLN A 151 11.10 8.48 12.87
C GLN A 151 11.24 8.26 11.35
N TYR A 152 11.80 9.25 10.64
CA TYR A 152 12.06 9.12 9.21
C TYR A 152 13.04 7.98 8.90
N GLN A 153 14.11 7.81 9.68
CA GLN A 153 15.05 6.70 9.53
C GLN A 153 14.37 5.34 9.75
N LEU A 154 13.50 5.22 10.75
CA LEU A 154 12.73 4.00 11.00
C LEU A 154 11.79 3.68 9.84
N LEU A 155 11.10 4.71 9.30
CA LEU A 155 10.24 4.56 8.13
C LEU A 155 11.04 4.10 6.89
N CYS A 156 12.20 4.73 6.64
CA CYS A 156 13.08 4.31 5.54
C CYS A 156 13.50 2.84 5.69
N THR A 157 13.90 2.45 6.89
CA THR A 157 14.29 1.05 7.19
C THR A 157 13.13 0.08 6.96
N TYR A 158 11.90 0.47 7.33
CA TYR A 158 10.70 -0.32 7.07
C TYR A 158 10.47 -0.53 5.57
N ILE A 159 10.50 0.55 4.79
CA ILE A 159 10.33 0.50 3.33
C ILE A 159 11.43 -0.37 2.69
N GLU A 160 12.69 -0.19 3.08
CA GLU A 160 13.81 -0.96 2.56
C GLU A 160 13.69 -2.45 2.82
N LYS A 161 13.13 -2.86 3.96
CA LYS A 161 12.87 -4.27 4.28
C LYS A 161 11.88 -4.93 3.30
N SER A 162 11.01 -4.15 2.67
CA SER A 162 10.07 -4.65 1.66
C SER A 162 10.70 -4.85 0.28
N ILE A 163 11.92 -4.36 0.05
CA ILE A 163 12.59 -4.41 -1.25
C ILE A 163 13.22 -5.79 -1.49
N VAL A 164 13.10 -6.30 -2.71
CA VAL A 164 13.86 -7.45 -3.20
C VAL A 164 15.09 -6.96 -3.97
N TYR A 165 16.25 -7.51 -3.61
CA TYR A 165 17.51 -7.25 -4.29
C TYR A 165 17.96 -8.49 -5.06
N ASN A 166 18.55 -8.26 -6.22
CA ASN A 166 19.21 -9.29 -7.03
C ASN A 166 20.54 -9.72 -6.39
N SER A 167 21.15 -10.79 -6.91
CA SER A 167 22.46 -11.29 -6.45
C SER A 167 23.59 -10.27 -6.55
N ASN A 168 23.48 -9.29 -7.46
CA ASN A 168 24.43 -8.18 -7.62
C ASN A 168 24.11 -6.96 -6.74
N HIS A 169 23.25 -7.12 -5.73
CA HIS A 169 22.78 -6.07 -4.81
C HIS A 169 22.03 -4.90 -5.49
N SER A 170 21.62 -5.02 -6.75
CA SER A 170 20.70 -4.07 -7.38
C SER A 170 19.25 -4.39 -7.00
N ILE A 171 18.39 -3.38 -6.98
CA ILE A 171 16.95 -3.58 -6.77
C ILE A 171 16.35 -4.40 -7.93
N ALA A 172 15.44 -5.32 -7.60
CA ALA A 172 14.79 -6.17 -8.60
C ALA A 172 13.67 -5.39 -9.31
N VAL A 173 14.00 -4.75 -10.43
CA VAL A 173 13.07 -4.00 -11.29
C VAL A 173 12.12 -4.97 -12.00
N ILE A 174 10.85 -4.58 -12.17
CA ILE A 174 9.92 -5.22 -13.10
C ILE A 174 10.01 -4.45 -14.42
N PRO A 175 10.66 -5.02 -15.46
CA PRO A 175 11.03 -4.26 -16.64
C PRO A 175 9.80 -3.91 -17.50
N ASN A 176 9.90 -2.78 -18.22
CA ASN A 176 8.91 -2.32 -19.20
C ASN A 176 7.49 -2.17 -18.63
N ARG A 177 7.38 -1.84 -17.34
CA ARG A 177 6.13 -1.60 -16.64
C ARG A 177 6.18 -0.25 -15.95
N GLY A 178 5.16 0.54 -16.15
CA GLY A 178 4.92 1.86 -15.59
C GLY A 178 3.63 2.39 -16.18
N TYR A 179 2.88 3.18 -15.41
CA TYR A 179 1.63 3.80 -15.87
C TYR A 179 1.93 5.10 -16.63
N TRP A 180 2.99 5.79 -16.20
CA TRP A 180 3.38 7.12 -16.71
C TRP A 180 4.88 7.17 -17.05
N ASP A 181 5.41 8.37 -17.18
CA ASP A 181 6.80 8.58 -17.57
C ASP A 181 7.77 8.60 -16.39
N ASN A 182 7.27 8.82 -15.15
CA ASN A 182 8.10 9.03 -13.97
C ASN A 182 7.98 7.90 -12.94
N ASP A 183 7.30 6.82 -13.28
CA ASP A 183 7.04 5.70 -12.38
C ASP A 183 7.75 4.42 -12.80
N CYS A 184 7.90 3.53 -11.85
CA CYS A 184 8.49 2.22 -12.07
C CYS A 184 7.99 1.22 -11.02
N PHE A 185 7.96 -0.07 -11.40
CA PHE A 185 7.62 -1.18 -10.52
C PHE A 185 8.83 -2.01 -10.15
N TYR A 186 8.85 -2.48 -8.91
CA TYR A 186 9.91 -3.33 -8.36
C TYR A 186 9.32 -4.53 -7.65
N GLN A 187 10.02 -5.66 -7.69
CA GLN A 187 9.65 -6.83 -6.89
C GLN A 187 9.74 -6.49 -5.41
N SER A 188 8.77 -6.97 -4.64
CA SER A 188 8.69 -6.72 -3.21
C SER A 188 8.60 -8.01 -2.42
N LYS A 189 9.00 -7.94 -1.16
CA LYS A 189 8.79 -9.01 -0.18
C LYS A 189 7.39 -8.92 0.41
N GLY A 190 6.90 -10.07 0.85
CA GLY A 190 5.56 -10.22 1.41
C GLY A 190 4.56 -10.71 0.36
N SER A 191 3.36 -10.99 0.82
CA SER A 191 2.25 -11.42 -0.02
C SER A 191 1.03 -10.57 0.29
N TYR A 192 0.40 -10.07 -0.75
CA TYR A 192 -0.85 -9.33 -0.63
C TYR A 192 -2.00 -10.28 -0.29
N GLY A 193 -3.02 -9.81 0.38
CA GLY A 193 -4.23 -10.55 0.72
C GLY A 193 -5.15 -9.75 1.63
N LEU A 194 -6.29 -10.32 2.01
CA LEU A 194 -7.30 -9.65 2.85
C LEU A 194 -6.75 -9.01 4.14
N PHE A 195 -5.77 -9.66 4.77
CA PHE A 195 -5.18 -9.17 6.03
C PHE A 195 -3.87 -8.40 5.84
N SER A 196 -3.34 -8.37 4.62
CA SER A 196 -2.11 -7.69 4.25
C SER A 196 -2.34 -6.87 2.97
N THR A 197 -3.01 -5.73 3.12
CA THR A 197 -3.36 -4.83 2.02
C THR A 197 -2.33 -3.69 1.88
N CYS A 198 -2.42 -2.90 0.81
CA CYS A 198 -1.64 -1.67 0.66
C CYS A 198 -1.79 -0.74 1.88
N ASN A 199 -3.01 -0.56 2.36
CA ASN A 199 -3.29 0.29 3.51
C ASN A 199 -2.73 -0.29 4.82
N SER A 200 -2.81 -1.62 5.04
CA SER A 200 -2.19 -2.24 6.21
C SER A 200 -0.66 -2.14 6.17
N TRP A 201 -0.04 -2.13 4.98
CA TRP A 201 1.39 -1.89 4.82
C TRP A 201 1.76 -0.45 5.20
N ILE A 202 1.01 0.56 4.76
CA ILE A 202 1.19 1.97 5.18
C ILE A 202 1.04 2.09 6.70
N ASN A 203 -0.03 1.53 7.27
CA ASN A 203 -0.28 1.55 8.71
C ASN A 203 0.88 0.90 9.50
N SER A 204 1.39 -0.23 9.03
CA SER A 204 2.56 -0.89 9.63
C SER A 204 3.84 -0.05 9.52
N GLY A 205 4.00 0.72 8.46
CA GLY A 205 5.08 1.69 8.31
C GLY A 205 5.01 2.83 9.33
N LEU A 206 3.80 3.33 9.61
CA LEU A 206 3.57 4.33 10.65
C LEU A 206 3.91 3.75 12.03
N ILE A 207 3.47 2.53 12.35
CA ILE A 207 3.82 1.83 13.60
C ILE A 207 5.34 1.68 13.72
N ALA A 208 6.01 1.20 12.68
CA ALA A 208 7.46 1.01 12.65
C ALA A 208 8.24 2.31 12.86
N ALA A 209 7.66 3.43 12.43
CA ALA A 209 8.23 4.77 12.60
C ALA A 209 7.85 5.41 13.96
N ASN A 210 7.17 4.71 14.85
CA ASN A 210 6.63 5.25 16.12
C ASN A 210 5.75 6.49 15.87
N LEU A 211 4.91 6.43 14.85
CA LEU A 211 3.89 7.42 14.52
C LEU A 211 2.52 6.91 14.94
N GLN A 212 1.54 7.80 15.04
CA GLN A 212 0.17 7.41 15.29
C GLN A 212 -0.35 6.50 14.18
N ALA A 213 -1.02 5.42 14.55
CA ALA A 213 -1.55 4.42 13.64
C ALA A 213 -2.72 3.69 14.26
N CYS A 214 -3.43 2.89 13.49
CA CYS A 214 -4.37 1.91 14.00
C CYS A 214 -3.66 0.62 14.44
N LEU A 215 -4.28 -0.17 15.30
CA LEU A 215 -3.82 -1.54 15.57
C LEU A 215 -3.71 -2.35 14.28
N TRP A 216 -4.73 -2.24 13.43
CA TRP A 216 -4.76 -2.80 12.09
C TRP A 216 -5.83 -2.12 11.25
N THR A 217 -5.58 -1.90 9.96
CA THR A 217 -6.59 -1.42 9.02
C THR A 217 -6.29 -1.90 7.59
N PRO A 218 -7.29 -2.49 6.91
CA PRO A 218 -7.21 -2.77 5.48
C PRO A 218 -7.67 -1.59 4.61
N PHE A 219 -8.20 -0.51 5.24
CA PHE A 219 -8.81 0.64 4.57
C PHE A 219 -8.00 1.93 4.81
N ASN A 220 -7.98 2.80 3.80
CA ASN A 220 -7.36 4.11 3.90
C ASN A 220 -8.00 5.00 4.97
N SER A 221 -9.33 4.87 5.19
CA SER A 221 -10.06 5.63 6.19
C SER A 221 -9.47 5.49 7.60
N GLY A 222 -9.02 4.29 7.98
CA GLY A 222 -8.36 4.08 9.27
C GLY A 222 -7.05 4.84 9.39
N ILE A 223 -6.28 4.97 8.29
CA ILE A 223 -5.04 5.76 8.27
C ILE A 223 -5.36 7.24 8.39
N PHE A 224 -6.24 7.74 7.52
CA PHE A 224 -6.53 9.17 7.39
C PHE A 224 -7.31 9.75 8.57
N ALA A 225 -8.02 8.94 9.34
CA ALA A 225 -8.70 9.36 10.57
C ALA A 225 -7.73 9.67 11.72
N ASN A 226 -6.48 9.24 11.64
CA ASN A 226 -5.46 9.50 12.64
C ASN A 226 -4.80 10.89 12.51
N TYR A 227 -5.03 11.62 11.40
CA TYR A 227 -4.33 12.86 11.08
C TYR A 227 -5.28 13.98 10.60
#